data_8a0b491583b33820d2f2a200d05e1fa0
#
_entry.id   8a0b491583b33820d2f2a200d05e1fa0
#
_cell.length_a   1.000
_cell.length_b   1.000
_cell.length_c   1.000
_cell.angle_alpha   90.00
_cell.angle_beta   90.00
_cell.angle_gamma   90.00
#
_symmetry.space_group_name_H-M   'P 1'
#
loop_
_entity.id
_entity.type
_entity.pdbx_description
1 polymer ?
#
loop_
_entity_poly.entity_id
_entity_poly.type
_entity_poly.pdbx_seq_one_letter_code
_entity_poly.pdbx_strand_id
1 'polypeptide(L)'
;MQITATARNLQGTGASRRLRITGKTPGIVFGAGQEVQKIEIDHNGLFHAMKKETFHTSILDLDIDGTATKVVLRDVQYHPFRPQILHVDFQRVDENTKVESKVALRFENADKSPAVVTENGVITQLINEVSVLATPAQTPEFITVDLSKLTSKIIPGLQAVKAPAGVKIIARGANKNPVLLSIKLPEVTAAPVAAAADDKKKKKK
;
A
#
# COMPACT_ATOMS: atom_id res chain seq x y z
N MET A 1 12.96 -5.07 15.17
CA MET A 1 13.80 -5.05 13.96
C MET A 1 14.71 -3.86 14.06
N GLN A 2 16.04 -4.05 13.92
CA GLN A 2 17.02 -3.00 14.17
C GLN A 2 17.51 -2.36 12.87
N ILE A 3 17.63 -1.03 12.86
CA ILE A 3 18.13 -0.23 11.74
C ILE A 3 19.18 0.72 12.29
N THR A 4 20.33 0.78 11.63
CA THR A 4 21.40 1.72 11.98
C THR A 4 21.26 2.99 11.15
N ALA A 5 21.32 4.13 11.81
CA ALA A 5 21.25 5.45 11.20
C ALA A 5 22.33 6.36 11.80
N THR A 6 22.75 7.35 11.05
CA THR A 6 23.67 8.40 11.53
C THR A 6 22.98 9.76 11.47
N ALA A 7 23.24 10.61 12.45
CA ALA A 7 22.72 11.97 12.45
C ALA A 7 23.38 12.80 11.33
N ARG A 8 22.57 13.64 10.66
CA ARG A 8 23.09 14.51 9.60
C ARG A 8 22.84 15.99 9.88
N ASN A 9 23.82 16.82 9.56
CA ASN A 9 23.72 18.28 9.72
C ASN A 9 23.42 19.00 8.38
N LEU A 10 23.87 18.44 7.25
CA LEU A 10 23.70 19.07 5.94
C LEU A 10 22.25 18.91 5.44
N GLN A 11 21.69 20.02 4.95
CA GLN A 11 20.32 20.10 4.46
C GLN A 11 20.26 20.63 3.02
N GLY A 12 19.06 20.54 2.44
CA GLY A 12 18.72 21.07 1.13
C GLY A 12 18.82 20.03 0.01
N THR A 13 18.29 20.42 -1.15
CA THR A 13 18.13 19.55 -2.32
C THR A 13 19.46 19.00 -2.84
N GLY A 14 20.50 19.85 -2.90
CA GLY A 14 21.82 19.45 -3.37
C GLY A 14 22.52 18.46 -2.43
N ALA A 15 22.42 18.66 -1.10
CA ALA A 15 22.96 17.75 -0.11
C ALA A 15 22.28 16.39 -0.17
N SER A 16 20.94 16.36 -0.19
CA SER A 16 20.17 15.12 -0.30
C SER A 16 20.42 14.38 -1.62
N ARG A 17 20.67 15.09 -2.73
CA ARG A 17 21.02 14.47 -4.01
C ARG A 17 22.40 13.80 -3.92
N ARG A 18 23.40 14.48 -3.37
CA ARG A 18 24.75 13.89 -3.18
C ARG A 18 24.70 12.66 -2.27
N LEU A 19 23.95 12.74 -1.18
CA LEU A 19 23.76 11.63 -0.26
C LEU A 19 23.18 10.38 -0.97
N ARG A 20 22.16 10.56 -1.81
CA ARG A 20 21.59 9.44 -2.58
C ARG A 20 22.56 8.86 -3.61
N ILE A 21 23.45 9.66 -4.17
CA ILE A 21 24.50 9.18 -5.09
C ILE A 21 25.52 8.31 -4.35
N THR A 22 25.82 8.60 -3.07
CA THR A 22 26.72 7.76 -2.24
C THR A 22 26.04 6.51 -1.67
N GLY A 23 24.79 6.21 -2.08
CA GLY A 23 24.06 5.00 -1.63
C GLY A 23 23.39 5.15 -0.27
N LYS A 24 23.21 6.38 0.23
CA LYS A 24 22.49 6.63 1.48
C LYS A 24 21.14 7.28 1.24
N THR A 25 20.16 7.01 2.10
CA THR A 25 18.82 7.59 2.06
C THR A 25 18.66 8.61 3.18
N PRO A 26 18.24 9.84 2.87
CA PRO A 26 17.89 10.82 3.88
C PRO A 26 16.56 10.46 4.56
N GLY A 27 16.48 10.69 5.86
CA GLY A 27 15.27 10.52 6.64
C GLY A 27 15.14 11.53 7.75
N ILE A 28 13.98 11.52 8.41
CA ILE A 28 13.69 12.30 9.61
C ILE A 28 13.09 11.41 10.69
N VAL A 29 13.35 11.76 11.94
CA VAL A 29 12.72 11.16 13.12
C VAL A 29 12.05 12.25 13.92
N PHE A 30 10.76 12.13 14.16
CA PHE A 30 9.94 13.13 14.87
C PHE A 30 8.99 12.46 15.87
N GLY A 31 8.35 13.25 16.71
CA GLY A 31 7.36 12.76 17.68
C GLY A 31 7.90 12.71 19.12
N ALA A 32 7.06 12.22 20.05
CA ALA A 32 7.32 12.15 21.50
C ALA A 32 7.72 13.49 22.15
N GLY A 33 7.25 14.63 21.59
CA GLY A 33 7.58 15.96 22.13
C GLY A 33 9.05 16.38 22.01
N GLN A 34 9.88 15.58 21.33
CA GLN A 34 11.29 15.86 21.10
C GLN A 34 11.52 16.58 19.76
N GLU A 35 12.66 17.26 19.64
CA GLU A 35 13.05 17.90 18.40
C GLU A 35 13.18 16.90 17.23
N VAL A 36 12.87 17.41 16.03
CA VAL A 36 13.02 16.64 14.80
C VAL A 36 14.49 16.37 14.50
N GLN A 37 14.87 15.12 14.45
CA GLN A 37 16.22 14.69 14.16
C GLN A 37 16.34 14.26 12.70
N LYS A 38 17.33 14.79 12.01
CA LYS A 38 17.61 14.43 10.63
C LYS A 38 18.63 13.31 10.63
N ILE A 39 18.37 12.29 9.84
CA ILE A 39 19.18 11.08 9.79
C ILE A 39 19.55 10.71 8.35
N GLU A 40 20.57 9.92 8.23
CA GLU A 40 20.95 9.21 7.01
C GLU A 40 21.08 7.72 7.29
N ILE A 41 20.58 6.90 6.38
CA ILE A 41 20.51 5.45 6.51
C ILE A 41 21.10 4.82 5.26
N ASP A 42 21.74 3.67 5.39
CA ASP A 42 22.17 2.88 4.23
C ASP A 42 20.97 2.48 3.38
N HIS A 43 21.01 2.84 2.09
CA HIS A 43 19.91 2.58 1.15
C HIS A 43 19.65 1.08 0.97
N ASN A 44 20.70 0.27 0.84
CA ASN A 44 20.57 -1.15 0.54
C ASN A 44 19.94 -1.91 1.72
N GLY A 45 20.43 -1.66 2.92
CA GLY A 45 19.88 -2.24 4.15
C GLY A 45 18.41 -1.87 4.34
N LEU A 46 18.08 -0.58 4.17
CA LEU A 46 16.71 -0.07 4.27
C LEU A 46 15.79 -0.69 3.20
N PHE A 47 16.24 -0.75 1.94
CA PHE A 47 15.45 -1.31 0.84
C PHE A 47 15.09 -2.78 1.06
N HIS A 48 16.04 -3.60 1.54
CA HIS A 48 15.78 -4.99 1.87
C HIS A 48 14.87 -5.15 3.10
N ALA A 49 15.01 -4.29 4.10
CA ALA A 49 14.15 -4.30 5.28
C ALA A 49 12.69 -3.97 4.90
N MET A 50 12.48 -3.00 4.03
CA MET A 50 11.16 -2.55 3.59
C MET A 50 10.39 -3.55 2.71
N LYS A 51 11.05 -4.56 2.12
CA LYS A 51 10.37 -5.64 1.41
C LYS A 51 9.55 -6.54 2.33
N LYS A 52 9.81 -6.49 3.64
CA LYS A 52 9.05 -7.27 4.63
C LYS A 52 7.80 -6.48 5.03
N GLU A 53 6.64 -7.07 4.91
CA GLU A 53 5.36 -6.44 5.30
C GLU A 53 5.37 -5.98 6.77
N THR A 54 6.01 -6.77 7.64
CA THR A 54 6.18 -6.46 9.07
C THR A 54 6.89 -5.13 9.32
N PHE A 55 7.74 -4.67 8.40
CA PHE A 55 8.47 -3.42 8.54
C PHE A 55 7.55 -2.19 8.60
N HIS A 56 6.45 -2.23 7.86
CA HIS A 56 5.50 -1.11 7.75
C HIS A 56 4.57 -0.97 8.96
N THR A 57 4.40 -2.05 9.73
CA THR A 57 3.42 -2.12 10.80
C THR A 57 4.02 -2.31 12.19
N SER A 58 5.25 -2.84 12.28
CA SER A 58 5.90 -3.12 13.55
C SER A 58 6.66 -1.94 14.13
N ILE A 59 6.94 -2.03 15.43
CA ILE A 59 7.88 -1.14 16.11
C ILE A 59 9.30 -1.51 15.65
N LEU A 60 10.05 -0.50 15.23
CA LEU A 60 11.42 -0.61 14.80
C LEU A 60 12.35 -0.02 15.86
N ASP A 61 13.47 -0.68 16.10
CA ASP A 61 14.54 -0.14 16.93
C ASP A 61 15.52 0.59 16.01
N LEU A 62 15.46 1.91 16.02
CA LEU A 62 16.35 2.77 15.26
C LEU A 62 17.54 3.18 16.13
N ASP A 63 18.71 2.73 15.75
CA ASP A 63 19.96 3.10 16.40
C ASP A 63 20.54 4.33 15.70
N ILE A 64 20.54 5.46 16.42
CA ILE A 64 21.09 6.73 15.93
C ILE A 64 22.34 7.02 16.71
N ASP A 65 23.50 6.87 16.07
CA ASP A 65 24.81 7.12 16.67
C ASP A 65 25.02 6.42 18.03
N GLY A 66 24.52 5.18 18.18
CA GLY A 66 24.61 4.39 19.41
C GLY A 66 23.43 4.58 20.39
N THR A 67 22.44 5.40 20.03
CA THR A 67 21.22 5.58 20.84
C THR A 67 20.04 4.88 20.19
N ALA A 68 19.54 3.82 20.82
CA ALA A 68 18.40 3.09 20.32
C ALA A 68 17.09 3.84 20.65
N THR A 69 16.27 4.09 19.65
CA THR A 69 14.96 4.76 19.77
C THR A 69 13.89 3.92 19.13
N LYS A 70 12.77 3.70 19.83
CA LYS A 70 11.59 2.99 19.27
C LYS A 70 10.84 3.91 18.33
N VAL A 71 10.68 3.47 17.08
CA VAL A 71 10.02 4.24 16.03
C VAL A 71 9.07 3.36 15.21
N VAL A 72 8.11 3.99 14.54
CA VAL A 72 7.26 3.37 13.53
C VAL A 72 7.46 4.12 12.22
N LEU A 73 7.42 3.39 11.11
CA LEU A 73 7.46 3.97 9.78
C LEU A 73 6.18 4.76 9.52
N ARG A 74 6.32 6.06 9.20
CA ARG A 74 5.19 6.94 8.92
C ARG A 74 4.92 7.08 7.44
N ASP A 75 5.96 7.41 6.67
CA ASP A 75 5.86 7.57 5.23
C ASP A 75 7.17 7.25 4.52
N VAL A 76 7.06 6.88 3.25
CA VAL A 76 8.19 6.57 2.38
C VAL A 76 7.96 7.19 1.02
N GLN A 77 8.96 7.86 0.52
CA GLN A 77 8.98 8.38 -0.83
C GLN A 77 9.85 7.49 -1.72
N TYR A 78 9.25 6.94 -2.75
CA TYR A 78 9.94 6.13 -3.76
C TYR A 78 10.25 6.95 -5.00
N HIS A 79 11.32 6.57 -5.68
CA HIS A 79 11.61 7.14 -6.99
C HIS A 79 10.63 6.57 -8.04
N PRO A 80 10.05 7.39 -8.96
CA PRO A 80 8.99 6.96 -9.87
C PRO A 80 9.35 5.78 -10.79
N PHE A 81 10.61 5.66 -11.21
CA PHE A 81 11.05 4.63 -12.17
C PHE A 81 12.32 3.86 -11.77
N ARG A 82 12.96 4.22 -10.65
CA ARG A 82 14.14 3.50 -10.14
C ARG A 82 13.79 2.80 -8.83
N PRO A 83 14.34 1.63 -8.53
CA PRO A 83 14.17 0.97 -7.25
C PRO A 83 14.99 1.68 -6.17
N GLN A 84 14.63 2.94 -5.88
CA GLN A 84 15.36 3.82 -4.97
C GLN A 84 14.39 4.53 -4.04
N ILE A 85 14.72 4.54 -2.75
CA ILE A 85 14.01 5.29 -1.73
C ILE A 85 14.58 6.72 -1.70
N LEU A 86 13.69 7.70 -1.85
CA LEU A 86 14.07 9.12 -1.86
C LEU A 86 14.12 9.72 -0.46
N HIS A 87 13.16 9.36 0.40
CA HIS A 87 13.04 9.85 1.77
C HIS A 87 12.27 8.85 2.62
N VAL A 88 12.54 8.86 3.92
CA VAL A 88 11.82 8.05 4.90
C VAL A 88 11.53 8.87 6.14
N ASP A 89 10.30 8.74 6.64
CA ASP A 89 9.79 9.44 7.81
C ASP A 89 9.50 8.45 8.91
N PHE A 90 10.19 8.59 10.05
CA PHE A 90 9.95 7.79 11.23
C PHE A 90 9.30 8.62 12.32
N GLN A 91 8.32 8.04 12.98
CA GLN A 91 7.67 8.63 14.13
C GLN A 91 8.09 7.90 15.40
N ARG A 92 8.63 8.64 16.38
CA ARG A 92 8.89 8.08 17.73
C ARG A 92 7.58 7.69 18.37
N VAL A 93 7.56 6.53 18.99
CA VAL A 93 6.33 5.99 19.59
C VAL A 93 6.59 5.53 21.00
N ASP A 94 5.58 5.82 21.84
CA ASP A 94 5.42 5.25 23.17
C ASP A 94 4.38 4.13 23.08
N GLU A 95 4.41 3.18 23.98
CA GLU A 95 3.55 1.99 23.96
C GLU A 95 2.05 2.31 23.99
N ASN A 96 1.66 3.43 24.60
CA ASN A 96 0.27 3.87 24.78
C ASN A 96 -0.22 4.86 23.73
N THR A 97 0.66 5.38 22.90
CA THR A 97 0.29 6.41 21.90
C THR A 97 -0.34 5.75 20.69
N LYS A 98 -1.53 6.22 20.29
CA LYS A 98 -2.16 5.78 19.04
C LYS A 98 -1.43 6.39 17.87
N VAL A 99 -0.97 5.54 16.99
CA VAL A 99 -0.22 5.93 15.78
C VAL A 99 -0.99 5.49 14.54
N GLU A 100 -0.93 6.30 13.53
CA GLU A 100 -1.45 5.95 12.22
C GLU A 100 -0.37 5.21 11.44
N SER A 101 -0.66 3.97 11.02
CA SER A 101 0.20 3.14 10.20
C SER A 101 -0.54 2.65 8.95
N LYS A 102 0.21 2.29 7.90
CA LYS A 102 -0.33 1.68 6.68
C LYS A 102 -0.26 0.17 6.83
N VAL A 103 -1.39 -0.50 6.68
CA VAL A 103 -1.52 -1.95 6.77
C VAL A 103 -1.91 -2.52 5.42
N ALA A 104 -1.22 -3.58 4.99
CA ALA A 104 -1.50 -4.28 3.75
C ALA A 104 -2.83 -5.02 3.81
N LEU A 105 -3.60 -5.00 2.71
CA LEU A 105 -4.80 -5.81 2.52
C LEU A 105 -4.45 -7.09 1.78
N ARG A 106 -4.84 -8.23 2.34
CA ARG A 106 -4.77 -9.53 1.67
C ARG A 106 -6.18 -9.97 1.27
N PHE A 107 -6.34 -10.27 0.00
CA PHE A 107 -7.60 -10.74 -0.56
C PHE A 107 -7.57 -12.27 -0.67
N GLU A 108 -8.53 -12.91 0.00
CA GLU A 108 -8.68 -14.36 -0.01
C GLU A 108 -9.92 -14.78 -0.80
N ASN A 109 -9.90 -16.04 -1.30
CA ASN A 109 -11.01 -16.65 -2.05
C ASN A 109 -11.42 -15.92 -3.34
N ALA A 110 -10.50 -15.21 -3.98
CA ALA A 110 -10.77 -14.51 -5.24
C ALA A 110 -11.26 -15.48 -6.33
N ASP A 111 -10.59 -16.65 -6.45
CA ASP A 111 -10.91 -17.67 -7.47
C ASP A 111 -12.26 -18.35 -7.24
N LYS A 112 -12.77 -18.34 -6.00
CA LYS A 112 -14.08 -18.94 -5.65
C LYS A 112 -15.24 -17.93 -5.74
N SER A 113 -14.94 -16.69 -6.07
CA SER A 113 -15.96 -15.65 -6.14
C SER A 113 -16.88 -15.86 -7.35
N PRO A 114 -18.19 -15.60 -7.21
CA PRO A 114 -19.14 -15.66 -8.34
C PRO A 114 -18.74 -14.75 -9.50
N ALA A 115 -18.07 -13.63 -9.22
CA ALA A 115 -17.56 -12.71 -10.23
C ALA A 115 -16.53 -13.34 -11.16
N VAL A 116 -15.69 -14.27 -10.66
CA VAL A 116 -14.70 -14.99 -11.47
C VAL A 116 -15.31 -16.24 -12.06
N VAL A 117 -15.99 -17.07 -11.24
CA VAL A 117 -16.49 -18.39 -11.64
C VAL A 117 -17.67 -18.29 -12.63
N THR A 118 -18.60 -17.37 -12.39
CA THR A 118 -19.84 -17.27 -13.19
C THR A 118 -19.73 -16.19 -14.28
N GLU A 119 -19.08 -15.08 -13.97
CA GLU A 119 -19.05 -13.91 -14.86
C GLU A 119 -17.73 -13.80 -15.65
N ASN A 120 -16.76 -14.73 -15.41
CA ASN A 120 -15.41 -14.71 -16.00
C ASN A 120 -14.72 -13.34 -15.86
N GLY A 121 -15.03 -12.60 -14.79
CA GLY A 121 -14.50 -11.28 -14.52
C GLY A 121 -13.04 -11.31 -14.05
N VAL A 122 -12.26 -10.32 -14.44
CA VAL A 122 -10.89 -10.11 -13.95
C VAL A 122 -10.95 -9.12 -12.79
N ILE A 123 -10.51 -9.57 -11.60
CA ILE A 123 -10.44 -8.73 -10.41
C ILE A 123 -9.15 -7.92 -10.45
N THR A 124 -9.27 -6.59 -10.40
CA THR A 124 -8.15 -5.66 -10.30
C THR A 124 -8.19 -4.97 -8.94
N GLN A 125 -7.12 -5.06 -8.18
CA GLN A 125 -6.97 -4.39 -6.90
C GLN A 125 -6.70 -2.90 -7.15
N LEU A 126 -7.50 -2.02 -6.56
CA LEU A 126 -7.33 -0.57 -6.61
C LEU A 126 -6.60 -0.04 -5.38
N ILE A 127 -6.84 -0.66 -4.23
CA ILE A 127 -6.26 -0.28 -2.95
C ILE A 127 -5.62 -1.51 -2.32
N ASN A 128 -4.31 -1.44 -2.11
CA ASN A 128 -3.52 -2.52 -1.51
C ASN A 128 -3.19 -2.26 -0.04
N GLU A 129 -3.30 -1.00 0.40
CA GLU A 129 -2.95 -0.57 1.75
C GLU A 129 -4.05 0.32 2.33
N VAL A 130 -4.28 0.20 3.64
CA VAL A 130 -5.26 1.00 4.37
C VAL A 130 -4.60 1.66 5.56
N SER A 131 -4.92 2.96 5.78
CA SER A 131 -4.48 3.68 6.97
C SER A 131 -5.31 3.24 8.18
N VAL A 132 -4.63 2.80 9.23
CA VAL A 132 -5.25 2.40 10.48
C VAL A 132 -4.69 3.22 11.64
N LEU A 133 -5.55 3.52 12.61
CA LEU A 133 -5.17 4.14 13.87
C LEU A 133 -5.26 3.08 14.97
N ALA A 134 -4.12 2.70 15.49
CA ALA A 134 -4.02 1.71 16.56
C ALA A 134 -2.84 2.02 17.49
N THR A 135 -2.77 1.36 18.62
CA THR A 135 -1.54 1.33 19.41
C THR A 135 -0.54 0.41 18.70
N PRO A 136 0.77 0.68 18.76
CA PRO A 136 1.78 -0.10 18.04
C PRO A 136 1.73 -1.60 18.35
N ALA A 137 1.35 -1.96 19.58
CA ALA A 137 1.20 -3.36 20.01
C ALA A 137 -0.02 -4.08 19.39
N GLN A 138 -1.05 -3.33 18.96
CA GLN A 138 -2.30 -3.87 18.41
C GLN A 138 -2.38 -3.76 16.89
N THR A 139 -1.37 -3.18 16.24
CA THR A 139 -1.35 -3.03 14.79
C THR A 139 -1.14 -4.39 14.12
N PRO A 140 -2.07 -4.90 13.30
CA PRO A 140 -1.90 -6.15 12.59
C PRO A 140 -0.90 -5.99 11.43
N GLU A 141 -0.23 -7.07 11.05
CA GLU A 141 0.68 -7.07 9.90
C GLU A 141 -0.09 -6.91 8.58
N PHE A 142 -1.23 -7.57 8.47
CA PHE A 142 -2.13 -7.50 7.32
C PHE A 142 -3.58 -7.65 7.78
N ILE A 143 -4.50 -7.24 6.92
CA ILE A 143 -5.94 -7.43 7.13
C ILE A 143 -6.48 -8.26 5.97
N THR A 144 -7.12 -9.39 6.28
CA THR A 144 -7.74 -10.26 5.28
C THR A 144 -9.13 -9.77 4.90
N VAL A 145 -9.39 -9.76 3.59
CA VAL A 145 -10.70 -9.45 3.01
C VAL A 145 -11.18 -10.66 2.24
N ASP A 146 -12.28 -11.27 2.68
CA ASP A 146 -12.87 -12.42 2.03
C ASP A 146 -13.73 -11.99 0.83
N LEU A 147 -13.42 -12.52 -0.34
CA LEU A 147 -14.08 -12.23 -1.61
C LEU A 147 -15.10 -13.31 -2.03
N SER A 148 -15.42 -14.25 -1.17
CA SER A 148 -16.36 -15.36 -1.50
C SER A 148 -17.74 -14.90 -1.99
N LYS A 149 -18.16 -13.70 -1.59
CA LYS A 149 -19.46 -13.11 -1.96
C LYS A 149 -19.36 -12.01 -3.01
N LEU A 150 -18.19 -11.87 -3.65
CA LEU A 150 -17.97 -10.84 -4.65
C LEU A 150 -18.76 -11.12 -5.93
N THR A 151 -19.53 -10.13 -6.38
CA THR A 151 -20.28 -10.14 -7.63
C THR A 151 -20.05 -8.82 -8.35
N SER A 152 -20.24 -8.74 -9.66
CA SER A 152 -20.08 -7.48 -10.41
C SER A 152 -20.94 -6.32 -9.86
N LYS A 153 -22.05 -6.64 -9.19
CA LYS A 153 -22.97 -5.67 -8.57
C LYS A 153 -22.60 -5.32 -7.12
N ILE A 154 -21.88 -6.21 -6.42
CA ILE A 154 -21.54 -6.05 -5.00
C ILE A 154 -20.02 -6.02 -4.89
N ILE A 155 -19.45 -4.82 -4.94
CA ILE A 155 -18.02 -4.60 -4.80
C ILE A 155 -17.74 -4.17 -3.35
N PRO A 156 -16.85 -4.85 -2.60
CA PRO A 156 -16.56 -4.49 -1.24
C PRO A 156 -15.87 -3.13 -1.17
N GLY A 157 -16.43 -2.24 -0.39
CA GLY A 157 -15.81 -0.99 0.00
C GLY A 157 -15.02 -1.14 1.31
N LEU A 158 -14.39 -0.07 1.75
CA LEU A 158 -13.57 -0.04 2.96
C LEU A 158 -14.35 -0.48 4.23
N GLN A 159 -15.66 -0.26 4.27
CA GLN A 159 -16.53 -0.68 5.39
C GLN A 159 -16.70 -2.21 5.51
N ALA A 160 -16.45 -2.94 4.43
CA ALA A 160 -16.51 -4.41 4.44
C ALA A 160 -15.27 -5.06 5.08
N VAL A 161 -14.24 -4.28 5.31
CA VAL A 161 -12.99 -4.72 5.94
C VAL A 161 -13.21 -4.91 7.43
N LYS A 162 -13.06 -6.13 7.91
CA LYS A 162 -13.17 -6.44 9.35
C LYS A 162 -11.86 -6.04 10.04
N ALA A 163 -11.89 -4.92 10.75
CA ALA A 163 -10.77 -4.53 11.59
C ALA A 163 -10.72 -5.41 12.85
N PRO A 164 -9.52 -5.84 13.29
CA PRO A 164 -9.36 -6.50 14.57
C PRO A 164 -9.66 -5.54 15.74
N ALA A 165 -9.84 -6.09 16.93
CA ALA A 165 -10.18 -5.33 18.12
C ALA A 165 -9.10 -4.27 18.41
N GLY A 166 -9.52 -3.03 18.68
CA GLY A 166 -8.61 -1.91 18.99
C GLY A 166 -8.07 -1.14 17.80
N VAL A 167 -8.34 -1.57 16.56
CA VAL A 167 -7.88 -0.93 15.32
C VAL A 167 -9.01 -0.11 14.70
N LYS A 168 -8.75 1.17 14.44
CA LYS A 168 -9.70 2.05 13.74
C LYS A 168 -9.20 2.34 12.33
N ILE A 169 -9.97 1.95 11.32
CA ILE A 169 -9.67 2.25 9.93
C ILE A 169 -9.96 3.72 9.65
N ILE A 170 -9.03 4.41 8.99
CA ILE A 170 -9.16 5.80 8.57
C ILE A 170 -9.26 5.83 7.06
N ALA A 171 -10.39 6.28 6.53
CA ALA A 171 -10.52 6.59 5.12
C ALA A 171 -9.86 7.95 4.84
N ARG A 172 -8.78 7.97 4.07
CA ARG A 172 -8.17 9.21 3.57
C ARG A 172 -8.81 9.59 2.24
N GLY A 173 -9.38 10.80 2.16
CA GLY A 173 -9.94 11.34 0.94
C GLY A 173 -11.38 11.82 1.08
N ALA A 174 -11.93 12.34 -0.02
CA ALA A 174 -13.30 12.87 -0.06
C ALA A 174 -14.37 11.76 0.13
N ASN A 175 -14.04 10.53 -0.24
CA ASN A 175 -14.94 9.38 -0.10
C ASN A 175 -14.66 8.62 1.19
N LYS A 176 -15.63 8.59 2.09
CA LYS A 176 -15.55 7.82 3.34
C LYS A 176 -15.53 6.29 3.13
N ASN A 177 -15.91 5.82 1.94
CA ASN A 177 -15.94 4.42 1.60
C ASN A 177 -15.38 4.19 0.18
N PRO A 178 -14.05 4.30 -0.01
CA PRO A 178 -13.46 4.01 -1.31
C PRO A 178 -13.62 2.53 -1.66
N VAL A 179 -13.78 2.27 -2.96
CA VAL A 179 -13.89 0.93 -3.52
C VAL A 179 -12.51 0.27 -3.51
N LEU A 180 -12.42 -0.95 -2.99
CA LEU A 180 -11.15 -1.67 -2.85
C LEU A 180 -10.71 -2.37 -4.14
N LEU A 181 -11.67 -2.83 -4.93
CA LEU A 181 -11.45 -3.67 -6.10
C LEU A 181 -12.27 -3.14 -7.29
N SER A 182 -11.82 -3.43 -8.49
CA SER A 182 -12.57 -3.25 -9.73
C SER A 182 -12.69 -4.60 -10.44
N ILE A 183 -13.86 -4.87 -10.99
CA ILE A 183 -14.13 -6.08 -11.78
C ILE A 183 -14.27 -5.65 -13.22
N LYS A 184 -13.41 -6.16 -14.09
CA LYS A 184 -13.53 -6.02 -15.54
C LYS A 184 -14.15 -7.29 -16.08
N LEU A 185 -15.36 -7.19 -16.60
CA LEU A 185 -16.01 -8.27 -17.35
C LEU A 185 -15.38 -8.33 -18.73
N PRO A 186 -15.15 -9.53 -19.31
CA PRO A 186 -14.75 -9.62 -20.70
C PRO A 186 -15.89 -9.06 -21.56
N GLU A 187 -15.57 -8.07 -22.40
CA GLU A 187 -16.49 -7.65 -23.44
C GLU A 187 -16.68 -8.85 -24.39
N VAL A 188 -17.89 -9.42 -24.37
CA VAL A 188 -18.29 -10.35 -25.41
C VAL A 188 -18.46 -9.49 -26.65
N THR A 189 -17.42 -9.36 -27.45
CA THR A 189 -17.54 -8.88 -28.82
C THR A 189 -18.43 -9.90 -29.52
N ALA A 190 -19.73 -9.59 -29.63
CA ALA A 190 -20.63 -10.29 -30.51
C ALA A 190 -20.02 -10.17 -31.90
N ALA A 191 -19.45 -11.26 -32.39
CA ALA A 191 -19.04 -11.37 -33.77
C ALA A 191 -20.25 -10.99 -34.63
N PRO A 192 -20.12 -10.10 -35.63
CA PRO A 192 -21.23 -9.82 -36.53
C PRO A 192 -21.60 -11.12 -37.23
N VAL A 193 -22.78 -11.63 -36.95
CA VAL A 193 -23.37 -12.73 -37.68
C VAL A 193 -23.48 -12.23 -39.11
N ALA A 194 -22.65 -12.74 -40.00
CA ALA A 194 -22.73 -12.50 -41.42
C ALA A 194 -24.09 -13.05 -41.90
N ALA A 195 -25.03 -12.13 -42.16
CA ALA A 195 -26.25 -12.44 -42.86
C ALA A 195 -25.90 -12.80 -44.29
N ALA A 196 -25.77 -14.11 -44.53
CA ALA A 196 -25.86 -14.68 -45.86
C ALA A 196 -27.33 -14.86 -46.16
N ALA A 197 -27.89 -14.00 -46.96
CA ALA A 197 -29.19 -14.23 -47.60
C ALA A 197 -29.24 -13.55 -48.94
N ASP A 198 -29.13 -14.41 -49.91
CA ASP A 198 -30.12 -14.54 -51.01
C ASP A 198 -30.07 -13.44 -52.09
N ASP A 199 -29.26 -13.74 -53.10
CA ASP A 199 -29.49 -13.23 -54.44
C ASP A 199 -29.91 -14.39 -55.36
N LYS A 200 -31.20 -14.56 -55.50
CA LYS A 200 -31.78 -15.32 -56.59
C LYS A 200 -33.00 -14.63 -57.17
N LYS A 201 -32.83 -14.31 -58.46
CA LYS A 201 -33.91 -14.03 -59.44
C LYS A 201 -34.23 -12.55 -59.69
N LYS A 202 -33.69 -12.03 -60.79
CA LYS A 202 -34.60 -11.91 -61.97
C LYS A 202 -33.80 -11.57 -63.25
N LYS A 203 -33.77 -12.55 -64.10
CA LYS A 203 -33.54 -12.44 -65.54
C LYS A 203 -34.85 -12.05 -66.25
N LYS A 204 -34.71 -11.23 -67.33
CA LYS A 204 -35.68 -10.86 -68.36
C LYS A 204 -36.24 -9.45 -68.25
N LYS A 205 -35.80 -8.54 -69.04
CA LYS A 205 -36.10 -8.28 -70.45
C LYS A 205 -35.11 -7.27 -70.98
#